data_7fc3ab40942e15bcb3bf5d2392d8b86e
#
_entry.id   7fc3ab40942e15bcb3bf5d2392d8b86e
#
_cell.length_a   1.000
_cell.length_b   1.000
_cell.length_c   1.000
_cell.angle_alpha   90.00
_cell.angle_beta   90.00
_cell.angle_gamma   90.00
#
_symmetry.space_group_name_H-M   'P 1'
#
loop_
_entity.id
_entity.type
_entity.pdbx_description
1 polymer ?
#
loop_
_entity_poly.entity_id
_entity_poly.type
_entity_poly.pdbx_seq_one_letter_code
_entity_poly.pdbx_strand_id
1 'polypeptide(L)'
;MNEIAEKDVINIENMIYEIDGKEVMLDSDLAKLYNVETKRINEAVKNNPKKFPERFSWKLTSEESIETRGGRYKNPRVFTEHGIYMLSTVLKSNIELK
;
A
#
# COMPACT_ATOMS: atom_id res chain seq x y z
N MET A 1 -23.71 0.08 18.56
CA MET A 1 -22.99 -0.48 18.20
C MET A 1 -22.36 -0.12 17.00
N ASN A 2 -22.90 0.22 16.16
CA ASN A 2 -22.33 0.49 14.97
C ASN A 2 -21.64 1.77 14.85
N GLU A 3 -21.78 2.64 15.80
CA GLU A 3 -21.08 3.85 15.74
C GLU A 3 -19.62 3.70 15.79
N ILE A 4 -19.14 2.76 16.58
CA ILE A 4 -17.72 2.51 16.63
C ILE A 4 -17.24 1.99 15.33
N ALA A 5 -17.99 1.12 14.74
CA ALA A 5 -17.62 0.56 13.47
C ALA A 5 -17.55 1.64 12.41
N GLU A 6 -18.47 2.56 12.43
CA GLU A 6 -18.43 3.61 11.46
C GLU A 6 -17.24 4.49 11.60
N LYS A 7 -16.86 4.78 12.83
CA LYS A 7 -15.68 5.58 13.03
C LYS A 7 -14.45 4.91 12.56
N ASP A 8 -14.40 3.60 12.67
CA ASP A 8 -13.23 2.86 12.31
C ASP A 8 -13.23 2.39 10.89
N VAL A 9 -14.29 2.66 10.16
CA VAL A 9 -14.34 2.24 8.77
C VAL A 9 -13.32 3.00 7.98
N ILE A 10 -12.52 2.28 7.24
CA ILE A 10 -11.52 2.88 6.39
C ILE A 10 -12.10 3.03 5.01
N ASN A 11 -12.09 4.24 4.51
CA ASN A 11 -12.66 4.50 3.20
C ASN A 11 -11.65 4.15 2.13
N ILE A 12 -11.72 2.93 1.64
CA ILE A 12 -10.74 2.46 0.68
C ILE A 12 -10.81 3.23 -0.61
N GLU A 13 -11.99 3.66 -0.99
CA GLU A 13 -12.11 4.40 -2.23
C GLU A 13 -11.28 5.67 -2.21
N ASN A 14 -11.17 6.31 -1.07
CA ASN A 14 -10.36 7.51 -0.98
C ASN A 14 -8.87 7.22 -0.99
N MET A 15 -8.50 5.96 -0.94
CA MET A 15 -7.09 5.58 -0.94
C MET A 15 -6.62 5.09 -2.30
N ILE A 16 -7.51 5.06 -3.28
CA ILE A 16 -7.14 4.58 -4.61
C ILE A 16 -6.83 5.75 -5.49
N TYR A 17 -5.69 5.72 -6.12
CA TYR A 17 -5.25 6.75 -7.05
C TYR A 17 -5.06 6.12 -8.41
N GLU A 18 -5.16 6.94 -9.43
CA GLU A 18 -4.93 6.44 -10.78
C GLU A 18 -3.64 7.04 -11.31
N ILE A 19 -2.71 6.20 -11.71
CA ILE A 19 -1.44 6.64 -12.26
C ILE A 19 -1.20 5.86 -13.53
N ASP A 20 -1.03 6.59 -14.64
CA ASP A 20 -0.75 5.96 -15.93
C ASP A 20 -1.81 4.92 -16.27
N GLY A 21 -3.06 5.23 -15.96
CA GLY A 21 -4.15 4.34 -16.29
C GLY A 21 -4.32 3.16 -15.38
N LYS A 22 -3.56 3.07 -14.32
CA LYS A 22 -3.65 1.97 -13.38
C LYS A 22 -4.10 2.47 -12.02
N GLU A 23 -4.96 1.70 -11.39
CA GLU A 23 -5.38 2.03 -10.04
C GLU A 23 -4.37 1.47 -9.05
N VAL A 24 -3.92 2.32 -8.15
CA VAL A 24 -2.89 1.94 -7.20
C VAL A 24 -3.23 2.47 -5.83
N MET A 25 -2.59 1.90 -4.81
CA MET A 25 -2.69 2.38 -3.45
C MET A 25 -1.29 2.64 -2.91
N LEU A 26 -1.21 3.58 -1.98
CA LEU A 26 0.06 3.95 -1.38
C LEU A 26 0.47 2.97 -0.30
N ASP A 27 1.77 2.84 -0.10
CA ASP A 27 2.29 1.96 0.94
C ASP A 27 1.78 2.39 2.32
N SER A 28 1.69 3.69 2.58
CA SER A 28 1.24 4.15 3.89
C SER A 28 -0.23 3.82 4.12
N ASP A 29 -1.04 3.85 3.07
CA ASP A 29 -2.44 3.49 3.23
C ASP A 29 -2.59 2.00 3.44
N LEU A 30 -1.79 1.20 2.74
CA LEU A 30 -1.82 -0.23 2.95
C LEU A 30 -1.35 -0.60 4.35
N ALA A 31 -0.38 0.16 4.87
CA ALA A 31 0.07 -0.06 6.23
C ALA A 31 -1.07 0.12 7.22
N LYS A 32 -1.92 1.11 6.98
CA LYS A 32 -3.07 1.32 7.84
C LYS A 32 -4.04 0.16 7.74
N LEU A 33 -4.27 -0.34 6.53
CA LEU A 33 -5.20 -1.44 6.36
C LEU A 33 -4.70 -2.72 7.03
N TYR A 34 -3.40 -2.95 6.98
CA TYR A 34 -2.84 -4.14 7.58
C TYR A 34 -2.44 -3.92 9.04
N ASN A 35 -2.59 -2.69 9.53
CA ASN A 35 -2.23 -2.38 10.90
C ASN A 35 -0.77 -2.65 11.18
N VAL A 36 0.09 -2.22 10.28
CA VAL A 36 1.52 -2.34 10.44
C VAL A 36 2.14 -1.01 10.07
N GLU A 37 3.43 -0.90 10.29
CA GLU A 37 4.13 0.32 9.92
C GLU A 37 4.43 0.33 8.44
N THR A 38 4.52 1.51 7.86
CA THR A 38 4.85 1.63 6.44
C THR A 38 6.17 0.96 6.12
N LYS A 39 7.11 1.05 7.03
CA LYS A 39 8.40 0.43 6.85
C LYS A 39 8.25 -1.07 6.64
N ARG A 40 7.30 -1.69 7.33
CA ARG A 40 7.07 -3.10 7.19
C ARG A 40 6.60 -3.45 5.79
N ILE A 41 5.75 -2.61 5.21
CA ILE A 41 5.28 -2.84 3.85
C ILE A 41 6.46 -2.81 2.89
N ASN A 42 7.33 -1.82 3.05
CA ASN A 42 8.47 -1.70 2.14
C ASN A 42 9.49 -2.79 2.34
N GLU A 43 9.62 -3.29 3.56
CA GLU A 43 10.50 -4.42 3.81
C GLU A 43 10.00 -5.68 3.12
N ALA A 44 8.69 -5.87 3.11
CA ALA A 44 8.14 -7.04 2.46
C ALA A 44 8.50 -7.05 0.98
N VAL A 45 8.45 -5.89 0.35
CA VAL A 45 8.81 -5.79 -1.06
C VAL A 45 10.30 -6.07 -1.23
N LYS A 46 11.11 -5.46 -0.40
CA LYS A 46 12.55 -5.60 -0.53
C LYS A 46 12.99 -7.04 -0.35
N ASN A 47 12.34 -7.75 0.56
CA ASN A 47 12.72 -9.12 0.85
C ASN A 47 12.11 -10.13 -0.11
N ASN A 48 11.21 -9.69 -0.97
CA ASN A 48 10.56 -10.59 -1.92
C ASN A 48 10.52 -9.99 -3.30
N PRO A 49 11.67 -9.65 -3.87
CA PRO A 49 11.70 -8.90 -5.13
C PRO A 49 11.04 -9.63 -6.28
N LYS A 50 11.06 -10.95 -6.26
CA LYS A 50 10.44 -11.67 -7.36
C LYS A 50 8.93 -11.60 -7.35
N LYS A 51 8.34 -11.30 -6.20
CA LYS A 51 6.90 -11.19 -6.10
C LYS A 51 6.40 -9.79 -6.42
N PHE A 52 7.31 -8.83 -6.49
CA PHE A 52 6.93 -7.45 -6.72
C PHE A 52 7.68 -6.86 -7.91
N PRO A 53 7.41 -7.38 -9.13
CA PRO A 53 8.02 -6.73 -10.29
C PRO A 53 7.48 -5.32 -10.43
N GLU A 54 8.18 -4.54 -11.23
CA GLU A 54 7.83 -3.15 -11.37
C GLU A 54 6.40 -2.93 -11.83
N ARG A 55 5.86 -3.85 -12.58
CA ARG A 55 4.48 -3.70 -13.04
C ARG A 55 3.47 -3.92 -11.93
N PHE A 56 3.91 -4.46 -10.78
CA PHE A 56 3.03 -4.66 -9.64
C PHE A 56 3.23 -3.59 -8.58
N SER A 57 4.43 -3.05 -8.45
CA SER A 57 4.73 -2.09 -7.40
C SER A 57 5.98 -1.31 -7.76
N TRP A 58 5.92 0.01 -7.60
CA TRP A 58 7.07 0.83 -7.91
C TRP A 58 7.04 2.08 -7.05
N LYS A 59 8.17 2.76 -6.96
CA LYS A 59 8.24 4.02 -6.25
C LYS A 59 7.97 5.14 -7.20
N LEU A 60 7.17 6.10 -6.77
CA LEU A 60 6.87 7.24 -7.61
C LEU A 60 8.08 8.14 -7.70
N THR A 61 8.29 8.70 -8.88
CA THR A 61 9.34 9.69 -9.04
C THR A 61 8.77 11.05 -8.65
N SER A 62 9.61 12.05 -8.58
CA SER A 62 9.14 13.36 -8.23
C SER A 62 8.20 13.90 -9.29
N GLU A 63 8.32 13.43 -10.51
CA GLU A 63 7.44 13.89 -11.57
C GLU A 63 6.09 13.22 -11.51
N GLU A 64 5.99 12.09 -10.85
CA GLU A 64 4.75 11.37 -10.72
C GLU A 64 4.10 11.62 -9.38
N SER A 65 4.50 12.65 -8.67
CA SER A 65 4.04 12.84 -7.31
C SER A 65 2.52 12.89 -7.26
N ILE A 66 2.00 12.36 -6.18
CA ILE A 66 0.58 12.38 -5.91
C ILE A 66 0.32 13.39 -4.83
N GLU A 67 -0.70 14.20 -5.01
CA GLU A 67 -1.10 15.07 -3.96
C GLU A 67 -1.84 14.29 -2.94
N THR A 68 -1.24 14.02 -1.81
CA THR A 68 -1.90 13.29 -0.76
C THR A 68 -2.42 14.26 0.26
N ARG A 69 -3.22 13.76 1.17
CA ARG A 69 -3.76 14.59 2.20
C ARG A 69 -2.69 15.24 3.03
N GLY A 70 -1.65 14.61 3.32
CA GLY A 70 -0.61 15.19 4.10
C GLY A 70 0.37 15.99 3.31
N GLY A 71 0.41 15.72 2.02
CA GLY A 71 1.32 16.41 1.15
C GLY A 71 2.75 16.23 1.50
N ARG A 72 3.06 15.19 2.26
CA ARG A 72 4.38 15.06 2.72
C ARG A 72 5.15 13.91 2.23
N TYR A 73 4.54 13.03 1.47
CA TYR A 73 5.25 11.86 1.03
C TYR A 73 6.17 12.17 -0.10
N LYS A 74 7.42 11.77 0.05
CA LYS A 74 8.37 11.88 -0.99
C LYS A 74 8.55 10.54 -1.59
N ASN A 75 8.25 10.38 -2.87
CA ASN A 75 8.49 9.13 -3.60
C ASN A 75 7.89 7.93 -2.90
N PRO A 76 6.59 7.97 -2.61
CA PRO A 76 5.98 6.80 -1.97
C PRO A 76 5.96 5.63 -2.94
N ARG A 77 5.88 4.43 -2.39
CA ARG A 77 5.71 3.25 -3.20
C ARG A 77 4.23 3.01 -3.39
N VAL A 78 3.85 2.63 -4.59
CA VAL A 78 2.46 2.34 -4.90
C VAL A 78 2.35 0.88 -5.31
N PHE A 79 1.13 0.34 -5.17
CA PHE A 79 0.86 -1.06 -5.46
C PHE A 79 -0.38 -1.16 -6.31
N THR A 80 -0.29 -1.93 -7.40
CA THR A 80 -1.47 -2.25 -8.19
C THR A 80 -2.26 -3.32 -7.48
N GLU A 81 -3.39 -3.70 -8.07
CA GLU A 81 -4.20 -4.75 -7.50
C GLU A 81 -3.40 -6.05 -7.32
N HIS A 82 -2.62 -6.41 -8.32
CA HIS A 82 -1.78 -7.61 -8.21
C HIS A 82 -0.73 -7.44 -7.14
N GLY A 83 -0.17 -6.25 -7.01
CA GLY A 83 0.81 -5.99 -5.98
C GLY A 83 0.22 -6.13 -4.59
N ILE A 84 -1.01 -5.67 -4.42
CA ILE A 84 -1.68 -5.78 -3.14
C ILE A 84 -1.94 -7.25 -2.81
N TYR A 85 -2.34 -8.03 -3.81
CA TYR A 85 -2.56 -9.44 -3.60
C TYR A 85 -1.27 -10.13 -3.14
N MET A 86 -0.16 -9.83 -3.81
CA MET A 86 1.11 -10.41 -3.42
C MET A 86 1.52 -9.97 -2.02
N LEU A 87 1.27 -8.71 -1.69
CA LEU A 87 1.60 -8.21 -0.38
C LEU A 87 0.84 -8.98 0.69
N SER A 88 -0.42 -9.28 0.44
CA SER A 88 -1.21 -9.99 1.43
C SER A 88 -0.65 -11.38 1.67
N THR A 89 -0.15 -12.05 0.64
CA THR A 89 0.41 -13.37 0.85
C THR A 89 1.69 -13.31 1.66
N VAL A 90 2.51 -12.29 1.42
CA VAL A 90 3.77 -12.16 2.14
C VAL A 90 3.53 -11.82 3.61
N LEU A 91 2.67 -10.86 3.86
CA LEU A 91 2.41 -10.45 5.23
C LEU A 91 1.73 -11.55 6.02
N LYS A 92 0.85 -12.29 5.37
CA LYS A 92 0.19 -13.38 6.04
C LYS A 92 1.16 -14.47 6.43
N SER A 93 2.08 -14.79 5.52
CA SER A 93 3.09 -15.78 5.84
C SER A 93 3.92 -15.36 7.03
N ASN A 94 4.30 -14.10 7.06
CA ASN A 94 5.10 -13.62 8.17
C ASN A 94 4.35 -13.71 9.47
N ILE A 95 3.06 -13.43 9.44
CA ILE A 95 2.27 -13.50 10.64
C ILE A 95 2.15 -14.93 11.11
N GLU A 96 2.00 -15.85 10.18
CA GLU A 96 1.87 -17.23 10.57
C GLU A 96 3.12 -17.80 11.18
N LEU A 97 4.25 -17.29 10.79
CA LEU A 97 5.49 -17.79 11.35
C LEU A 97 5.66 -17.40 12.80
N LYS A 98 4.86 -16.51 13.28
CA LYS A 98 4.93 -16.19 14.68
C LYS A 98 4.04 -17.09 15.45
#